data_5f0a281cd2b1348c6c169ce31803ba0d
#
_entry.id   5f0a281cd2b1348c6c169ce31803ba0d
#
_cell.length_a   1.000
_cell.length_b   1.000
_cell.length_c   1.000
_cell.angle_alpha   90.00
_cell.angle_beta   90.00
_cell.angle_gamma   90.00
#
_symmetry.space_group_name_H-M   'P 1'
#
loop_
_entity.id
_entity.type
_entity.pdbx_description
1 polymer ?
#
loop_
_entity_poly.entity_id
_entity_poly.type
_entity_poly.pdbx_seq_one_letter_code
_entity_poly.pdbx_strand_id
1 'polypeptide(L)'
;MNYAEIKRFDIANAPGISCTIFFSGCTHNCKECFNWEVQDFNYGKPFTEDVMNYFIGLSKNEQVKNICILGGEPFQQDLDIMLTFLRRLKKEVNKPIWVWTGYVFDEIVDDIKKAVLLRYIDVLIDGRFEVNKRDLSLRFSGSSNQRVIDVQRTLKGKEVVLKNN
;
A
#
# COMPACT_ATOMS: atom_id res chain seq x y z
N MET A 1 -6.22 14.31 3.64
CA MET A 1 -5.88 12.97 4.15
C MET A 1 -4.78 13.04 5.19
N ASN A 2 -4.73 12.06 6.09
CA ASN A 2 -3.74 12.00 7.17
C ASN A 2 -2.86 10.76 7.05
N TYR A 3 -1.70 10.80 7.69
CA TYR A 3 -0.83 9.66 7.89
C TYR A 3 -0.52 9.44 9.37
N ALA A 4 -0.40 8.19 9.76
CA ALA A 4 -0.08 7.80 11.14
C ALA A 4 1.42 7.80 11.39
N GLU A 5 2.19 7.17 10.48
CA GLU A 5 3.62 6.94 10.68
C GLU A 5 4.38 6.90 9.35
N ILE A 6 5.65 7.31 9.39
CA ILE A 6 6.64 7.06 8.34
C ILE A 6 7.81 6.30 8.97
N LYS A 7 8.11 5.11 8.43
CA LYS A 7 9.28 4.32 8.80
C LYS A 7 10.34 4.45 7.71
N ARG A 8 11.42 5.14 8.04
CA ARG A 8 12.55 5.35 7.12
C ARG A 8 13.20 4.04 6.68
N PHE A 9 13.37 3.10 7.61
CA PHE A 9 13.93 1.78 7.39
C PHE A 9 13.00 0.75 8.01
N ASP A 10 12.33 -0.01 7.17
CA ASP A 10 11.38 -1.04 7.54
C ASP A 10 11.78 -2.35 6.86
N ILE A 11 11.83 -3.43 7.63
CA ILE A 11 12.21 -4.78 7.16
C ILE A 11 11.04 -5.76 7.15
N ALA A 12 9.84 -5.31 7.58
CA ALA A 12 8.70 -6.20 7.79
C ALA A 12 7.80 -6.34 6.55
N ASN A 13 7.67 -5.25 5.75
CA ASN A 13 6.59 -5.16 4.78
C ASN A 13 6.97 -5.53 3.33
N ALA A 14 8.26 -5.61 2.99
CA ALA A 14 8.71 -6.07 1.68
C ALA A 14 10.12 -6.69 1.79
N PRO A 15 10.62 -7.38 0.74
CA PRO A 15 11.97 -7.95 0.77
C PRO A 15 13.04 -6.88 0.90
N GLY A 16 13.94 -7.03 1.87
CA GLY A 16 15.01 -6.06 2.15
C GLY A 16 14.49 -4.82 2.89
N ILE A 17 15.24 -3.73 2.84
CA ILE A 17 14.90 -2.49 3.54
C ILE A 17 13.91 -1.68 2.69
N SER A 18 12.82 -1.24 3.29
CA SER A 18 11.78 -0.43 2.69
C SER A 18 11.67 0.94 3.35
N CYS A 19 11.21 1.94 2.61
CA CYS A 19 10.65 3.16 3.19
C CYS A 19 9.12 3.01 3.20
N THR A 20 8.51 3.13 4.37
CA THR A 20 7.11 2.78 4.58
C THR A 20 6.31 3.96 5.10
N ILE A 21 5.12 4.18 4.54
CA ILE A 21 4.13 5.15 5.05
C ILE A 21 2.83 4.44 5.38
N PHE A 22 2.27 4.79 6.55
CA PHE A 22 0.97 4.32 7.03
C PHE A 22 -0.02 5.47 6.94
N PHE A 23 -0.97 5.39 6.02
CA PHE A 23 -2.08 6.36 5.96
C PHE A 23 -3.13 6.06 7.01
N SER A 24 -3.95 7.07 7.32
CA SER A 24 -5.07 6.95 8.27
C SER A 24 -6.39 7.05 7.52
N GLY A 25 -7.37 6.30 8.00
CA GLY A 25 -8.71 6.21 7.42
C GLY A 25 -8.96 4.89 6.69
N CYS A 26 -9.96 4.14 7.17
CA CYS A 26 -10.39 2.88 6.57
C CYS A 26 -11.81 2.55 7.03
N THR A 27 -12.70 2.25 6.09
CA THR A 27 -14.10 1.87 6.38
C THR A 27 -14.34 0.36 6.30
N HIS A 28 -13.31 -0.46 6.07
CA HIS A 28 -13.49 -1.91 5.96
C HIS A 28 -13.86 -2.58 7.29
N ASN A 29 -13.49 -2.00 8.44
CA ASN A 29 -13.82 -2.48 9.77
C ASN A 29 -13.50 -3.97 9.99
N CYS A 30 -12.35 -4.43 9.50
CA CYS A 30 -11.93 -5.82 9.70
C CYS A 30 -11.85 -6.14 11.20
N LYS A 31 -12.47 -7.26 11.61
CA LYS A 31 -12.41 -7.72 13.00
C LYS A 31 -10.94 -8.02 13.37
N GLU A 32 -10.50 -7.50 14.52
CA GLU A 32 -9.12 -7.63 15.02
C GLU A 32 -8.06 -7.13 14.04
N CYS A 33 -8.37 -6.05 13.31
CA CYS A 33 -7.42 -5.40 12.43
C CYS A 33 -6.12 -5.06 13.19
N PHE A 34 -4.96 -5.36 12.62
CA PHE A 34 -3.66 -5.04 13.23
C PHE A 34 -3.45 -3.52 13.41
N ASN A 35 -4.06 -2.74 12.52
CA ASN A 35 -3.93 -1.28 12.48
C ASN A 35 -5.26 -0.61 12.87
N TRP A 36 -5.94 -1.08 13.91
CA TRP A 36 -7.26 -0.58 14.29
C TRP A 36 -7.28 0.93 14.61
N GLU A 37 -6.21 1.46 15.21
CA GLU A 37 -6.09 2.89 15.55
C GLU A 37 -6.12 3.79 14.31
N VAL A 38 -5.52 3.33 13.21
CA VAL A 38 -5.45 4.12 11.97
C VAL A 38 -6.69 3.98 11.09
N GLN A 39 -7.77 3.35 11.57
CA GLN A 39 -9.05 3.35 10.87
C GLN A 39 -9.74 4.72 10.90
N ASP A 40 -9.48 5.53 11.95
CA ASP A 40 -9.98 6.91 12.00
C ASP A 40 -9.25 7.78 10.96
N PHE A 41 -10.02 8.46 10.09
CA PHE A 41 -9.50 9.38 9.07
C PHE A 41 -8.80 10.61 9.66
N ASN A 42 -9.10 10.96 10.92
CA ASN A 42 -8.50 12.08 11.62
C ASN A 42 -7.25 11.69 12.43
N TYR A 43 -6.93 10.39 12.51
CA TYR A 43 -5.76 9.93 13.25
C TYR A 43 -4.47 10.42 12.60
N GLY A 44 -3.46 10.72 13.44
CA GLY A 44 -2.12 11.09 12.99
C GLY A 44 -1.97 12.55 12.57
N LYS A 45 -1.27 12.79 11.49
CA LYS A 45 -0.88 14.13 11.02
C LYS A 45 -1.31 14.36 9.58
N PRO A 46 -1.58 15.63 9.18
CA PRO A 46 -1.90 15.96 7.78
C PRO A 46 -0.78 15.54 6.83
N PHE A 47 -1.16 14.86 5.75
CA PHE A 47 -0.25 14.55 4.64
C PHE A 47 -0.19 15.74 3.68
N THR A 48 0.75 16.62 3.96
CA THR A 48 1.00 17.84 3.17
C THR A 48 2.00 17.60 2.05
N GLU A 49 2.18 18.57 1.16
CA GLU A 49 3.23 18.53 0.14
C GLU A 49 4.63 18.42 0.73
N ASP A 50 4.90 19.10 1.86
CA ASP A 50 6.19 18.98 2.56
C ASP A 50 6.43 17.57 3.08
N VAL A 51 5.40 16.89 3.60
CA VAL A 51 5.49 15.50 4.05
C VAL A 51 5.72 14.57 2.85
N MET A 52 5.06 14.82 1.72
CA MET A 52 5.28 14.09 0.47
C MET A 52 6.74 14.24 0.01
N ASN A 53 7.26 15.47 -0.01
CA ASN A 53 8.64 15.77 -0.37
C ASN A 53 9.64 15.07 0.57
N TYR A 54 9.37 15.11 1.86
CA TYR A 54 10.17 14.44 2.88
C TYR A 54 10.21 12.92 2.66
N PHE A 55 9.05 12.29 2.45
CA PHE A 55 8.97 10.85 2.21
C PHE A 55 9.71 10.43 0.92
N ILE A 56 9.54 11.20 -0.16
CA ILE A 56 10.25 10.97 -1.42
C ILE A 56 11.77 11.10 -1.20
N GLY A 57 12.21 12.10 -0.43
CA GLY A 57 13.62 12.26 -0.06
C GLY A 57 14.18 11.04 0.69
N LEU A 58 13.46 10.54 1.68
CA LEU A 58 13.85 9.32 2.41
C LEU A 58 13.93 8.10 1.49
N SER A 59 12.99 7.98 0.57
CA SER A 59 12.89 6.85 -0.36
C SER A 59 14.04 6.78 -1.37
N LYS A 60 14.76 7.88 -1.60
CA LYS A 60 15.95 7.94 -2.48
C LYS A 60 17.18 7.28 -1.87
N ASN A 61 17.20 7.01 -0.57
CA ASN A 61 18.35 6.39 0.10
C ASN A 61 18.71 5.05 -0.58
N GLU A 62 19.99 4.82 -0.84
CA GLU A 62 20.51 3.64 -1.56
C GLU A 62 20.21 2.30 -0.87
N GLN A 63 20.11 2.31 0.47
CA GLN A 63 19.77 1.12 1.26
C GLN A 63 18.29 0.72 1.08
N VAL A 64 17.41 1.68 0.78
CA VAL A 64 15.98 1.42 0.54
C VAL A 64 15.81 0.70 -0.80
N LYS A 65 15.19 -0.47 -0.78
CA LYS A 65 14.94 -1.30 -1.96
C LYS A 65 13.49 -1.24 -2.43
N ASN A 66 12.56 -0.99 -1.53
CA ASN A 66 11.13 -0.92 -1.83
C ASN A 66 10.47 0.27 -1.13
N ILE A 67 9.33 0.68 -1.66
CA ILE A 67 8.42 1.65 -1.05
C ILE A 67 7.16 0.90 -0.65
N CYS A 68 6.73 1.04 0.60
CA CYS A 68 5.54 0.40 1.13
C CYS A 68 4.50 1.44 1.52
N ILE A 69 3.28 1.27 1.05
CA ILE A 69 2.13 2.14 1.31
C ILE A 69 1.02 1.29 1.91
N LEU A 70 0.70 1.55 3.17
CA LEU A 70 -0.33 0.80 3.90
C LEU A 70 -0.92 1.66 5.02
N GLY A 71 -1.49 1.03 6.05
CA GLY A 71 -2.05 1.71 7.23
C GLY A 71 -3.54 1.49 7.33
N GLY A 72 -4.35 2.52 7.12
CA GLY A 72 -5.78 2.44 6.89
C GLY A 72 -6.08 1.82 5.53
N GLU A 73 -6.66 2.58 4.62
CA GLU A 73 -6.95 2.10 3.25
C GLU A 73 -6.45 3.11 2.21
N PRO A 74 -5.38 2.80 1.49
CA PRO A 74 -4.83 3.72 0.48
C PRO A 74 -5.81 4.09 -0.63
N PHE A 75 -6.71 3.19 -1.03
CA PHE A 75 -7.72 3.45 -2.07
C PHE A 75 -8.98 4.18 -1.55
N GLN A 76 -9.06 4.50 -0.26
CA GLN A 76 -10.10 5.38 0.32
C GLN A 76 -9.58 6.78 0.65
N GLN A 77 -8.32 7.05 0.36
CA GLN A 77 -7.74 8.38 0.52
C GLN A 77 -8.21 9.32 -0.60
N ASP A 78 -7.79 10.60 -0.55
CA ASP A 78 -7.94 11.50 -1.69
C ASP A 78 -7.16 10.92 -2.89
N LEU A 79 -7.89 10.42 -3.89
CA LEU A 79 -7.30 9.67 -5.00
C LEU A 79 -6.46 10.57 -5.93
N ASP A 80 -6.73 11.86 -6.00
CA ASP A 80 -5.94 12.79 -6.83
C ASP A 80 -4.59 13.07 -6.16
N ILE A 81 -4.58 13.23 -4.84
CA ILE A 81 -3.33 13.36 -4.06
C ILE A 81 -2.56 12.04 -4.13
N MET A 82 -3.22 10.90 -3.96
CA MET A 82 -2.59 9.58 -4.03
C MET A 82 -1.99 9.32 -5.43
N LEU A 83 -2.70 9.67 -6.49
CA LEU A 83 -2.20 9.56 -7.86
C LEU A 83 -0.94 10.43 -8.07
N THR A 84 -0.98 11.66 -7.58
CA THR A 84 0.17 12.58 -7.65
C THR A 84 1.36 11.99 -6.90
N PHE A 85 1.14 11.46 -5.71
CA PHE A 85 2.18 10.84 -4.88
C PHE A 85 2.82 9.62 -5.58
N LEU A 86 2.01 8.69 -6.08
CA LEU A 86 2.50 7.50 -6.78
C LEU A 86 3.28 7.85 -8.05
N ARG A 87 2.78 8.82 -8.84
CA ARG A 87 3.48 9.31 -10.05
C ARG A 87 4.84 9.90 -9.72
N ARG A 88 4.92 10.70 -8.66
CA ARG A 88 6.17 11.30 -8.20
C ARG A 88 7.15 10.23 -7.72
N LEU A 89 6.70 9.25 -6.94
CA LEU A 89 7.53 8.12 -6.51
C LEU A 89 8.12 7.37 -7.71
N LYS A 90 7.32 7.07 -8.72
CA LYS A 90 7.83 6.40 -9.94
C LYS A 90 8.83 7.26 -10.70
N LYS A 91 8.57 8.55 -10.83
CA LYS A 91 9.44 9.47 -11.59
C LYS A 91 10.74 9.78 -10.85
N GLU A 92 10.69 10.02 -9.53
CA GLU A 92 11.79 10.58 -8.76
C GLU A 92 12.61 9.51 -8.03
N VAL A 93 12.01 8.37 -7.69
CA VAL A 93 12.65 7.29 -6.91
C VAL A 93 12.88 6.04 -7.74
N ASN A 94 11.91 5.66 -8.57
CA ASN A 94 11.95 4.50 -9.48
C ASN A 94 12.30 3.17 -8.77
N LYS A 95 11.71 2.92 -7.61
CA LYS A 95 11.81 1.66 -6.86
C LYS A 95 10.46 0.95 -6.85
N PRO A 96 10.41 -0.39 -6.63
CA PRO A 96 9.16 -1.12 -6.53
C PRO A 96 8.25 -0.55 -5.45
N ILE A 97 6.97 -0.32 -5.80
CA ILE A 97 5.94 0.18 -4.90
C ILE A 97 5.01 -0.96 -4.53
N TRP A 98 4.92 -1.23 -3.24
CA TRP A 98 4.06 -2.22 -2.60
C TRP A 98 2.90 -1.52 -1.91
N VAL A 99 1.68 -1.97 -2.17
CA VAL A 99 0.47 -1.38 -1.57
C VAL A 99 -0.38 -2.47 -0.94
N TRP A 100 -0.90 -2.22 0.27
CA TRP A 100 -1.87 -3.09 0.96
C TRP A 100 -3.24 -2.46 0.89
N THR A 101 -4.24 -3.28 0.59
CA THR A 101 -5.63 -2.85 0.50
C THR A 101 -6.59 -3.92 1.01
N GLY A 102 -7.71 -3.51 1.56
CA GLY A 102 -8.83 -4.40 1.87
C GLY A 102 -9.74 -4.68 0.68
N TYR A 103 -9.59 -3.98 -0.43
CA TYR A 103 -10.28 -4.31 -1.67
C TYR A 103 -9.66 -5.55 -2.33
N VAL A 104 -10.44 -6.30 -3.10
CA VAL A 104 -9.88 -7.27 -4.05
C VAL A 104 -9.58 -6.57 -5.38
N PHE A 105 -8.67 -7.12 -6.16
CA PHE A 105 -8.18 -6.53 -7.40
C PHE A 105 -9.31 -6.14 -8.36
N ASP A 106 -10.34 -7.00 -8.48
CA ASP A 106 -11.47 -6.76 -9.36
C ASP A 106 -12.31 -5.54 -8.93
N GLU A 107 -12.54 -5.35 -7.62
CA GLU A 107 -13.21 -4.15 -7.08
C GLU A 107 -12.44 -2.85 -7.41
N ILE A 108 -11.11 -2.92 -7.49
CA ILE A 108 -10.28 -1.77 -7.86
C ILE A 108 -10.38 -1.49 -9.36
N VAL A 109 -10.36 -2.52 -10.19
CA VAL A 109 -10.45 -2.38 -11.66
C VAL A 109 -11.80 -1.83 -12.10
N ASP A 110 -12.87 -2.20 -11.41
CA ASP A 110 -14.24 -1.73 -11.70
C ASP A 110 -14.46 -0.25 -11.36
N ASP A 111 -13.59 0.34 -10.53
CA ASP A 111 -13.61 1.77 -10.20
C ASP A 111 -12.53 2.51 -11.00
N ILE A 112 -12.92 3.27 -12.01
CA ILE A 112 -11.99 3.98 -12.91
C ILE A 112 -10.96 4.84 -12.15
N LYS A 113 -11.38 5.52 -11.08
CA LYS A 113 -10.48 6.37 -10.29
C LYS A 113 -9.43 5.55 -9.54
N LYS A 114 -9.82 4.41 -9.00
CA LYS A 114 -8.89 3.49 -8.32
C LYS A 114 -8.00 2.76 -9.31
N ALA A 115 -8.57 2.29 -10.43
CA ALA A 115 -7.85 1.55 -11.46
C ALA A 115 -6.64 2.31 -12.02
N VAL A 116 -6.72 3.64 -12.14
CA VAL A 116 -5.62 4.47 -12.61
C VAL A 116 -4.38 4.36 -11.71
N LEU A 117 -4.56 4.17 -10.40
CA LEU A 117 -3.45 4.02 -9.44
C LEU A 117 -2.63 2.76 -9.70
N LEU A 118 -3.27 1.68 -10.17
CA LEU A 118 -2.61 0.40 -10.44
C LEU A 118 -1.44 0.52 -11.42
N ARG A 119 -1.46 1.51 -12.31
CA ARG A 119 -0.38 1.76 -13.29
C ARG A 119 0.97 2.09 -12.62
N TYR A 120 0.92 2.55 -11.37
CA TYR A 120 2.09 2.99 -10.61
C TYR A 120 2.47 2.04 -9.48
N ILE A 121 1.70 0.97 -9.29
CA ILE A 121 1.90 -0.04 -8.25
C ILE A 121 2.56 -1.27 -8.87
N ASP A 122 3.60 -1.79 -8.25
CA ASP A 122 4.28 -3.01 -8.72
C ASP A 122 3.71 -4.25 -8.04
N VAL A 123 3.44 -4.17 -6.73
CA VAL A 123 2.91 -5.28 -5.95
C VAL A 123 1.71 -4.81 -5.13
N LEU A 124 0.63 -5.55 -5.22
CA LEU A 124 -0.58 -5.32 -4.44
C LEU A 124 -0.83 -6.50 -3.51
N ILE A 125 -0.99 -6.24 -2.23
CA ILE A 125 -1.54 -7.19 -1.28
C ILE A 125 -3.02 -6.86 -1.14
N ASP A 126 -3.87 -7.70 -1.72
CA ASP A 126 -5.30 -7.46 -1.84
C ASP A 126 -6.14 -8.34 -0.90
N GLY A 127 -7.35 -7.86 -0.59
CA GLY A 127 -8.31 -8.57 0.22
C GLY A 127 -8.30 -8.18 1.70
N ARG A 128 -9.49 -8.20 2.31
CA ARG A 128 -9.69 -7.85 3.72
C ARG A 128 -8.98 -8.83 4.63
N PHE A 129 -8.45 -8.33 5.74
CA PHE A 129 -7.97 -9.20 6.81
C PHE A 129 -9.14 -10.00 7.40
N GLU A 130 -8.98 -11.31 7.47
CA GLU A 130 -9.94 -12.23 8.07
C GLU A 130 -9.28 -12.93 9.28
N VAL A 131 -9.75 -12.59 10.48
CA VAL A 131 -9.17 -13.13 11.72
C VAL A 131 -9.17 -14.66 11.79
N ASN A 132 -10.19 -15.31 11.22
CA ASN A 132 -10.28 -16.78 11.18
C ASN A 132 -9.28 -17.43 10.22
N LYS A 133 -8.63 -16.64 9.36
CA LYS A 133 -7.60 -17.05 8.40
C LYS A 133 -6.24 -16.43 8.72
N ARG A 134 -6.11 -15.85 9.92
CA ARG A 134 -4.85 -15.24 10.40
C ARG A 134 -3.75 -16.29 10.38
N ASP A 135 -2.61 -15.93 9.77
CA ASP A 135 -1.45 -16.80 9.69
C ASP A 135 -0.17 -15.95 9.77
N LEU A 136 0.57 -16.11 10.87
CA LEU A 136 1.80 -15.36 11.13
C LEU A 136 3.01 -15.90 10.35
N SER A 137 2.89 -17.03 9.66
CA SER A 137 3.93 -17.57 8.79
C SER A 137 3.97 -16.90 7.41
N LEU A 138 2.90 -16.19 7.04
CA LEU A 138 2.82 -15.46 5.79
C LEU A 138 3.76 -14.24 5.81
N ARG A 139 4.56 -14.08 4.75
CA ARG A 139 5.60 -13.04 4.74
C ARG A 139 5.06 -11.61 4.63
N PHE A 140 4.00 -11.40 3.86
CA PHE A 140 3.55 -10.04 3.49
C PHE A 140 2.06 -9.82 3.67
N SER A 141 1.31 -10.83 4.11
CA SER A 141 -0.13 -10.77 4.35
C SER A 141 -0.47 -11.21 5.77
N GLY A 142 -1.58 -10.72 6.31
CA GLY A 142 -2.01 -11.05 7.68
C GLY A 142 -2.90 -12.27 7.76
N SER A 143 -3.54 -12.66 6.65
CA SER A 143 -4.46 -13.80 6.57
C SER A 143 -4.36 -14.50 5.21
N SER A 144 -4.63 -15.81 5.18
CA SER A 144 -4.39 -16.67 4.03
C SER A 144 -5.30 -16.42 2.83
N ASN A 145 -6.36 -15.64 2.98
CA ASN A 145 -7.21 -15.20 1.86
C ASN A 145 -6.62 -14.02 1.09
N GLN A 146 -5.63 -13.32 1.64
CA GLN A 146 -4.98 -12.19 0.96
C GLN A 146 -3.98 -12.69 -0.07
N ARG A 147 -3.96 -12.04 -1.24
CA ARG A 147 -3.09 -12.40 -2.36
C ARG A 147 -1.95 -11.39 -2.51
N VAL A 148 -0.79 -11.86 -2.87
CA VAL A 148 0.34 -11.01 -3.28
C VAL A 148 0.37 -11.00 -4.81
N ILE A 149 -0.01 -9.89 -5.41
CA ILE A 149 -0.24 -9.76 -6.86
C ILE A 149 0.89 -8.99 -7.51
N ASP A 150 1.44 -9.52 -8.61
CA ASP A 150 2.29 -8.77 -9.54
C ASP A 150 1.39 -7.93 -10.45
N VAL A 151 1.23 -6.66 -10.11
CA VAL A 151 0.28 -5.77 -10.77
C VAL A 151 0.63 -5.54 -12.22
N GLN A 152 1.91 -5.31 -12.52
CA GLN A 152 2.32 -4.98 -13.89
C GLN A 152 2.18 -6.16 -14.85
N ARG A 153 2.40 -7.38 -14.37
CA ARG A 153 2.12 -8.59 -15.15
C ARG A 153 0.63 -8.85 -15.30
N THR A 154 -0.15 -8.63 -14.24
CA THR A 154 -1.61 -8.74 -14.26
C THR A 154 -2.22 -7.78 -15.28
N LEU A 155 -1.80 -6.52 -15.31
CA LEU A 155 -2.33 -5.51 -16.25
C LEU A 155 -1.99 -5.82 -17.73
N LYS A 156 -0.93 -6.58 -17.99
CA LYS A 156 -0.55 -7.02 -19.34
C LYS A 156 -1.26 -8.29 -19.79
N GLY A 157 -1.71 -9.09 -18.84
CA GLY A 157 -2.41 -10.35 -19.08
C GLY A 157 -3.93 -10.20 -19.01
N LYS A 158 -4.61 -11.36 -19.01
CA LYS A 158 -6.07 -11.43 -18.80
C LYS A 158 -6.45 -11.97 -17.41
N GLU A 159 -5.47 -12.41 -16.65
CA GLU A 159 -5.65 -13.06 -15.35
C GLU A 159 -4.74 -12.47 -14.29
N VAL A 160 -5.18 -12.56 -13.04
CA VAL A 160 -4.37 -12.13 -11.89
C VAL A 160 -3.12 -12.99 -11.77
N VAL A 161 -1.97 -12.37 -11.82
CA VAL A 161 -0.66 -13.02 -11.69
C VAL A 161 -0.18 -12.86 -10.26
N LEU A 162 -0.05 -13.96 -9.54
CA LEU A 162 0.52 -13.96 -8.19
C LEU A 162 2.03 -13.78 -8.26
N LYS A 163 2.57 -13.00 -7.34
CA LYS A 163 4.00 -12.85 -7.16
C LYS A 163 4.53 -14.04 -6.39
N ASN A 164 5.46 -14.78 -6.98
CA ASN A 164 6.18 -15.84 -6.27
C ASN A 164 7.05 -15.21 -5.17
N ASN A 165 6.94 -15.73 -3.96
CA ASN A 165 7.72 -15.32 -2.77
C ASN A 165 9.15 -15.86 -2.83
#